data_94122fbaf65998da24e34c12fb796728
#
_entry.id   94122fbaf65998da24e34c12fb796728
#
_cell.length_a   1.000
_cell.length_b   1.000
_cell.length_c   1.000
_cell.angle_alpha   90.00
_cell.angle_beta   90.00
_cell.angle_gamma   90.00
#
_symmetry.space_group_name_H-M   'P 1'
#
loop_
_entity.id
_entity.type
_entity.pdbx_description
1 polymer ?
#
loop_
_entity_poly.entity_id
_entity_poly.type
_entity_poly.pdbx_seq_one_letter_code
_entity_poly.pdbx_strand_id
1 'polypeptide(L)'
;MIKKLLSITLFALASLTSLARPHGEAFAILIEKANITGQCFHFYDQWSTQDVEDIWNQGRNAKSVNYTRAGWLAISQKESADQKYKYNSFKEIKKAADNEAKNGIFLHSLTLAEVGTRWYWIGLSENRPNISRQVVEMVKVSKLNQWMAEKAQQGLKVINCARKITECAVVAHDGTDIDRQEACLYETAQEALNDIKRHW
;
A
#
# COMPACT_ATOMS: atom_id res chain seq x y z
N MET A 1 32.50 0.30 6.58
CA MET A 1 31.74 -0.62 5.73
C MET A 1 30.27 -0.50 6.13
N ILE A 2 29.50 0.33 5.40
CA ILE A 2 28.09 0.62 5.72
C ILE A 2 27.27 -0.55 5.21
N LYS A 3 26.68 -1.34 6.10
CA LYS A 3 25.70 -2.37 5.72
C LYS A 3 24.46 -1.64 5.20
N LYS A 4 24.26 -1.66 3.88
CA LYS A 4 23.03 -1.19 3.26
C LYS A 4 21.92 -2.16 3.65
N LEU A 5 20.99 -1.72 4.49
CA LEU A 5 19.78 -2.48 4.78
C LEU A 5 18.79 -2.34 3.62
N LEU A 6 18.28 -3.48 3.18
CA LEU A 6 17.20 -3.56 2.19
C LEU A 6 15.87 -3.45 2.94
N SER A 7 15.06 -2.48 2.60
CA SER A 7 13.66 -2.42 3.06
C SER A 7 12.78 -3.15 2.05
N ILE A 8 11.99 -4.07 2.53
CA ILE A 8 11.02 -4.82 1.73
C ILE A 8 9.64 -4.34 2.13
N THR A 9 8.96 -3.64 1.24
CA THR A 9 7.54 -3.33 1.39
C THR A 9 6.74 -4.34 0.58
N LEU A 10 6.00 -5.21 1.27
CA LEU A 10 5.20 -6.25 0.65
C LEU A 10 3.83 -5.68 0.25
N PHE A 11 3.54 -5.61 -1.04
CA PHE A 11 2.20 -5.36 -1.53
C PHE A 11 1.54 -6.69 -1.89
N ALA A 12 0.56 -7.12 -1.10
CA ALA A 12 -0.29 -8.23 -1.48
C ALA A 12 -1.38 -7.72 -2.42
N LEU A 13 -1.28 -8.04 -3.70
CA LEU A 13 -2.38 -7.90 -4.64
C LEU A 13 -3.28 -9.14 -4.49
N ALA A 14 -4.22 -9.07 -3.54
CA ALA A 14 -5.25 -10.09 -3.46
C ALA A 14 -6.15 -9.99 -4.69
N SER A 15 -6.00 -10.92 -5.62
CA SER A 15 -6.96 -11.08 -6.70
C SER A 15 -8.16 -11.86 -6.15
N LEU A 16 -9.29 -11.17 -6.12
CA LEU A 16 -10.56 -11.79 -5.77
C LEU A 16 -11.12 -12.60 -6.89
N THR A 17 -11.42 -13.81 -6.57
CA THR A 17 -12.23 -14.68 -7.40
C THR A 17 -13.69 -14.60 -7.00
N SER A 18 -14.52 -14.07 -7.89
CA SER A 18 -15.87 -14.60 -8.03
C SER A 18 -15.75 -16.04 -8.54
N LEU A 19 -16.33 -16.97 -7.82
CA LEU A 19 -16.74 -18.31 -8.25
C LEU A 19 -16.15 -18.82 -9.58
N ALA A 20 -15.23 -19.78 -9.50
CA ALA A 20 -14.87 -20.73 -10.54
C ALA A 20 -13.48 -20.72 -11.18
N ARG A 21 -12.43 -20.13 -10.58
CA ARG A 21 -11.05 -20.54 -10.89
C ARG A 21 -10.13 -20.31 -9.69
N PRO A 22 -9.20 -21.22 -9.39
CA PRO A 22 -8.12 -20.91 -8.46
C PRO A 22 -7.15 -19.95 -9.17
N HIS A 23 -7.45 -18.66 -9.11
CA HIS A 23 -6.47 -17.67 -9.48
C HIS A 23 -5.46 -17.61 -8.34
N GLY A 24 -4.20 -17.85 -8.66
CA GLY A 24 -3.11 -17.76 -7.71
C GLY A 24 -3.11 -16.39 -7.03
N GLU A 25 -2.72 -16.34 -5.78
CA GLU A 25 -2.46 -15.09 -5.08
C GLU A 25 -1.26 -14.42 -5.76
N ALA A 26 -1.46 -13.22 -6.29
CA ALA A 26 -0.37 -12.42 -6.80
C ALA A 26 0.16 -11.54 -5.66
N PHE A 27 1.42 -11.72 -5.30
CA PHE A 27 2.12 -10.85 -4.36
C PHE A 27 3.02 -9.90 -5.15
N ALA A 28 2.91 -8.61 -4.89
CA ALA A 28 3.91 -7.66 -5.32
C ALA A 28 4.82 -7.32 -4.13
N ILE A 29 6.11 -7.49 -4.30
CA ILE A 29 7.11 -7.08 -3.31
C ILE A 29 7.81 -5.86 -3.89
N LEU A 30 7.61 -4.70 -3.29
CA LEU A 30 8.41 -3.54 -3.57
C LEU A 30 9.62 -3.55 -2.63
N ILE A 31 10.80 -3.62 -3.20
CA ILE A 31 12.05 -3.55 -2.45
C ILE A 31 12.63 -2.16 -2.66
N GLU A 32 12.63 -1.35 -1.61
CA GLU A 32 13.25 -0.04 -1.61
C GLU A 32 14.57 -0.11 -0.86
N LYS A 33 15.61 0.50 -1.44
CA LYS A 33 16.93 0.58 -0.83
C LYS A 33 16.92 1.71 0.20
N ALA A 34 16.51 1.43 1.44
CA ALA A 34 16.45 2.41 2.51
C ALA A 34 17.14 1.89 3.77
N ASN A 35 17.68 2.82 4.56
CA ASN A 35 18.19 2.57 5.90
C ASN A 35 17.02 2.52 6.88
N ILE A 36 16.18 1.48 6.80
CA ILE A 36 15.05 1.32 7.70
C ILE A 36 15.45 0.38 8.83
N THR A 37 15.38 0.88 10.04
CA THR A 37 15.62 0.11 11.26
C THR A 37 14.33 -0.05 12.05
N GLY A 38 14.19 -1.14 12.79
CA GLY A 38 13.08 -1.32 13.72
C GLY A 38 11.74 -1.69 13.08
N GLN A 39 11.74 -2.35 11.93
CA GLN A 39 10.51 -2.94 11.38
C GLN A 39 10.08 -4.19 12.16
N CYS A 40 8.75 -4.35 12.30
CA CYS A 40 8.11 -5.57 12.80
C CYS A 40 7.01 -6.00 11.86
N PHE A 41 6.83 -7.31 11.78
CA PHE A 41 5.73 -7.95 11.05
C PHE A 41 4.73 -8.48 12.08
N HIS A 42 3.45 -8.23 11.82
CA HIS A 42 2.34 -8.67 12.66
C HIS A 42 1.39 -9.49 11.80
N PHE A 43 1.03 -10.67 12.30
CA PHE A 43 0.08 -11.56 11.63
C PHE A 43 -1.17 -11.68 12.48
N TYR A 44 -2.33 -11.53 11.85
CA TYR A 44 -3.62 -11.59 12.51
C TYR A 44 -4.58 -12.45 11.68
N ASP A 45 -5.34 -13.31 12.34
CA ASP A 45 -6.43 -14.06 11.68
C ASP A 45 -7.58 -13.14 11.31
N GLN A 46 -7.83 -12.14 12.13
CA GLN A 46 -8.81 -11.08 11.91
C GLN A 46 -8.15 -9.73 12.16
N TRP A 47 -8.65 -8.70 11.50
CA TRP A 47 -8.14 -7.35 11.64
C TRP A 47 -9.23 -6.42 12.19
N SER A 48 -8.87 -5.62 13.17
CA SER A 48 -9.76 -4.65 13.82
C SER A 48 -9.04 -3.31 14.03
N THR A 49 -9.80 -2.29 14.43
CA THR A 49 -9.23 -1.00 14.85
C THR A 49 -8.32 -1.18 16.07
N GLN A 50 -8.63 -2.12 16.95
CA GLN A 50 -7.81 -2.40 18.14
C GLN A 50 -6.40 -2.83 17.78
N ASP A 51 -6.21 -3.63 16.71
CA ASP A 51 -4.89 -4.09 16.27
C ASP A 51 -4.00 -2.91 15.84
N VAL A 52 -4.58 -1.87 15.24
CA VAL A 52 -3.86 -0.63 14.90
C VAL A 52 -3.49 0.12 16.18
N GLU A 53 -4.42 0.25 17.11
CA GLU A 53 -4.18 0.91 18.40
C GLU A 53 -3.10 0.19 19.20
N ASP A 54 -3.06 -1.14 19.17
CA ASP A 54 -2.04 -1.94 19.82
C ASP A 54 -0.64 -1.72 19.22
N ILE A 55 -0.56 -1.52 17.90
CA ILE A 55 0.68 -1.12 17.23
C ILE A 55 1.11 0.27 17.71
N TRP A 56 0.19 1.23 17.79
CA TRP A 56 0.48 2.58 18.27
C TRP A 56 0.91 2.61 19.74
N ASN A 57 0.25 1.83 20.58
CA ASN A 57 0.60 1.70 22.00
C ASN A 57 2.01 1.13 22.24
N GLN A 58 2.58 0.44 21.25
CA GLN A 58 3.98 -0.01 21.26
C GLN A 58 4.96 1.07 20.77
N GLY A 59 4.51 2.31 20.54
CA GLY A 59 5.32 3.39 19.98
C GLY A 59 5.71 3.16 18.52
N ARG A 60 4.82 2.55 17.76
CA ARG A 60 5.05 2.17 16.36
C ARG A 60 3.92 2.69 15.47
N ASN A 61 4.25 2.99 14.22
CA ASN A 61 3.27 3.28 13.18
C ASN A 61 3.13 2.10 12.23
N ALA A 62 1.91 1.77 11.86
CA ALA A 62 1.64 0.81 10.80
C ALA A 62 2.03 1.43 9.45
N LYS A 63 2.94 0.80 8.72
CA LYS A 63 3.39 1.26 7.38
C LYS A 63 2.60 0.63 6.26
N SER A 64 2.13 -0.58 6.43
CA SER A 64 1.18 -1.21 5.54
C SER A 64 0.32 -2.21 6.29
N VAL A 65 -0.90 -2.39 5.81
CA VAL A 65 -1.81 -3.46 6.25
C VAL A 65 -2.31 -4.14 4.99
N ASN A 66 -2.15 -5.44 4.91
CA ASN A 66 -2.50 -6.22 3.73
C ASN A 66 -3.39 -7.40 4.14
N TYR A 67 -4.43 -7.61 3.36
CA TYR A 67 -5.31 -8.76 3.49
C TYR A 67 -4.85 -9.88 2.55
N THR A 68 -4.73 -11.09 3.08
CA THR A 68 -4.42 -12.30 2.33
C THR A 68 -5.40 -13.41 2.69
N ARG A 69 -5.43 -14.50 1.93
CA ARG A 69 -6.24 -15.68 2.28
C ARG A 69 -5.82 -16.35 3.58
N ALA A 70 -4.55 -16.18 3.97
CA ALA A 70 -4.00 -16.73 5.20
C ALA A 70 -4.23 -15.83 6.43
N GLY A 71 -4.89 -14.67 6.24
CA GLY A 71 -5.11 -13.68 7.28
C GLY A 71 -4.54 -12.31 6.91
N TRP A 72 -4.28 -11.51 7.92
CA TRP A 72 -3.80 -10.14 7.78
C TRP A 72 -2.32 -10.04 8.11
N LEU A 73 -1.62 -9.26 7.29
CA LEU A 73 -0.23 -8.91 7.51
C LEU A 73 -0.12 -7.40 7.67
N ALA A 74 0.33 -6.95 8.83
CA ALA A 74 0.72 -5.56 9.04
C ALA A 74 2.24 -5.44 9.17
N ILE A 75 2.78 -4.39 8.59
CA ILE A 75 4.18 -4.00 8.77
C ILE A 75 4.17 -2.71 9.57
N SER A 76 4.91 -2.68 10.67
CA SER A 76 5.06 -1.50 11.51
C SER A 76 6.51 -1.07 11.64
N GLN A 77 6.73 0.20 11.94
CA GLN A 77 8.04 0.78 12.18
C GLN A 77 8.03 1.57 13.48
N LYS A 78 9.14 1.54 14.21
CA LYS A 78 9.31 2.38 15.39
C LYS A 78 9.39 3.84 14.96
N GLU A 79 8.32 4.56 15.15
CA GLU A 79 8.14 5.96 14.76
C GLU A 79 6.96 6.52 15.53
N SER A 80 7.02 7.80 15.89
CA SER A 80 5.95 8.50 16.64
C SER A 80 5.37 9.64 15.80
N ALA A 81 4.94 9.36 14.57
CA ALA A 81 4.20 10.33 13.80
C ALA A 81 2.69 10.19 14.07
N ASP A 82 1.95 11.29 14.03
CA ASP A 82 0.49 11.25 14.06
C ASP A 82 -0.04 10.43 12.89
N GLN A 83 -0.62 9.28 13.19
CA GLN A 83 -1.19 8.38 12.21
C GLN A 83 -2.70 8.30 12.37
N LYS A 84 -3.41 8.22 11.24
CA LYS A 84 -4.87 8.04 11.20
C LYS A 84 -5.21 6.76 10.46
N TYR A 85 -6.13 6.02 11.01
CA TYR A 85 -6.70 4.81 10.45
C TYR A 85 -8.11 5.07 9.92
N LYS A 86 -8.43 4.50 8.76
CA LYS A 86 -9.74 4.60 8.12
C LYS A 86 -10.20 3.24 7.63
N TYR A 87 -11.46 2.97 7.86
CA TYR A 87 -12.13 1.76 7.42
C TYR A 87 -13.50 2.14 6.84
N ASN A 88 -13.60 2.21 5.52
CA ASN A 88 -14.82 2.69 4.87
C ASN A 88 -14.87 2.33 3.37
N SER A 89 -15.86 2.85 2.65
CA SER A 89 -15.89 2.84 1.19
C SER A 89 -14.72 3.64 0.60
N PHE A 90 -14.31 3.32 -0.62
CA PHE A 90 -13.26 4.08 -1.31
C PHE A 90 -13.58 5.58 -1.39
N LYS A 91 -14.84 5.92 -1.69
CA LYS A 91 -15.30 7.31 -1.80
C LYS A 91 -15.07 8.09 -0.50
N GLU A 92 -15.38 7.50 0.64
CA GLU A 92 -15.21 8.14 1.95
C GLU A 92 -13.73 8.25 2.34
N ILE A 93 -12.94 7.22 2.05
CA ILE A 93 -11.49 7.26 2.30
C ILE A 93 -10.84 8.35 1.44
N LYS A 94 -11.17 8.41 0.14
CA LYS A 94 -10.67 9.47 -0.74
C LYS A 94 -11.03 10.85 -0.22
N LYS A 95 -12.29 11.07 0.13
CA LYS A 95 -12.76 12.36 0.69
C LYS A 95 -12.02 12.74 1.97
N ALA A 96 -11.79 11.77 2.87
CA ALA A 96 -11.02 12.00 4.08
C ALA A 96 -9.56 12.34 3.77
N ALA A 97 -8.93 11.59 2.87
CA ALA A 97 -7.55 11.82 2.44
C ALA A 97 -7.36 13.19 1.78
N ASP A 98 -8.30 13.62 0.91
CA ASP A 98 -8.27 14.94 0.27
C ASP A 98 -8.41 16.09 1.32
N ASN A 99 -9.16 15.87 2.39
CA ASN A 99 -9.29 16.86 3.47
C ASN A 99 -8.07 16.88 4.40
N GLU A 100 -7.51 15.72 4.71
CA GLU A 100 -6.33 15.57 5.58
C GLU A 100 -5.08 16.13 4.93
N ALA A 101 -4.93 15.99 3.62
CA ALA A 101 -3.83 16.54 2.84
C ALA A 101 -3.70 18.07 3.02
N LYS A 102 -4.79 18.79 3.21
CA LYS A 102 -4.79 20.24 3.50
C LYS A 102 -4.08 20.59 4.83
N ASN A 103 -3.93 19.60 5.71
CA ASN A 103 -3.27 19.73 7.00
C ASN A 103 -1.93 18.97 7.07
N GLY A 104 -1.35 18.60 5.91
CA GLY A 104 -0.07 17.90 5.85
C GLY A 104 -0.16 16.42 6.24
N ILE A 105 -1.35 15.84 6.31
CA ILE A 105 -1.56 14.42 6.62
C ILE A 105 -1.91 13.70 5.33
N PHE A 106 -1.06 12.76 4.91
CA PHE A 106 -1.17 12.10 3.61
C PHE A 106 -1.42 10.60 3.74
N LEU A 107 -2.31 10.08 2.90
CA LEU A 107 -2.60 8.66 2.80
C LEU A 107 -1.38 7.93 2.19
N HIS A 108 -0.79 7.00 2.92
CA HIS A 108 0.40 6.27 2.46
C HIS A 108 0.16 4.78 2.23
N SER A 109 -0.89 4.22 2.80
CA SER A 109 -1.27 2.82 2.59
C SER A 109 -2.77 2.72 2.37
N LEU A 110 -3.15 1.93 1.39
CA LEU A 110 -4.54 1.65 1.04
C LEU A 110 -4.66 0.17 0.68
N THR A 111 -5.59 -0.52 1.31
CA THR A 111 -5.83 -1.95 1.10
C THR A 111 -7.32 -2.22 0.96
N LEU A 112 -7.68 -3.13 0.07
CA LEU A 112 -9.03 -3.68 -0.06
C LEU A 112 -9.14 -4.95 0.77
N ALA A 113 -10.17 -5.04 1.59
CA ALA A 113 -10.45 -6.20 2.42
C ALA A 113 -11.89 -6.69 2.26
N GLU A 114 -12.07 -8.00 2.32
CA GLU A 114 -13.36 -8.63 2.42
C GLU A 114 -13.66 -8.96 3.89
N VAL A 115 -14.78 -8.42 4.40
CA VAL A 115 -15.24 -8.72 5.76
C VAL A 115 -16.68 -9.21 5.68
N GLY A 116 -16.86 -10.50 5.88
CA GLY A 116 -18.13 -11.19 5.62
C GLY A 116 -18.47 -11.16 4.13
N THR A 117 -19.58 -10.53 3.76
CA THR A 117 -20.03 -10.39 2.36
C THR A 117 -19.77 -9.00 1.78
N ARG A 118 -19.05 -8.15 2.49
CA ARG A 118 -18.83 -6.75 2.10
C ARG A 118 -17.36 -6.46 1.87
N TRP A 119 -17.11 -5.56 0.93
CA TRP A 119 -15.80 -5.02 0.62
C TRP A 119 -15.60 -3.67 1.28
N TYR A 120 -14.48 -3.54 1.95
CA TYR A 120 -14.06 -2.30 2.60
C TYR A 120 -12.64 -1.93 2.21
N TRP A 121 -12.38 -0.65 2.25
CA TRP A 121 -11.05 -0.12 2.09
C TRP A 121 -10.48 0.27 3.44
N ILE A 122 -9.22 -0.04 3.63
CA ILE A 122 -8.45 0.35 4.81
C ILE A 122 -7.40 1.34 4.37
N GLY A 123 -7.40 2.52 4.99
CA GLY A 123 -6.44 3.58 4.71
C GLY A 123 -5.64 3.95 5.95
N LEU A 124 -4.34 4.13 5.77
CA LEU A 124 -3.44 4.69 6.76
C LEU A 124 -2.88 6.01 6.25
N SER A 125 -3.06 7.06 7.04
CA SER A 125 -2.51 8.40 6.76
C SER A 125 -1.60 8.82 7.89
N GLU A 126 -0.55 9.58 7.58
CA GLU A 126 0.36 10.14 8.57
C GLU A 126 0.86 11.52 8.15
N ASN A 127 1.39 12.26 9.11
CA ASN A 127 2.02 13.55 8.83
C ASN A 127 3.30 13.33 8.01
N ARG A 128 3.41 13.99 6.86
CA ARG A 128 4.52 13.91 5.91
C ARG A 128 4.93 15.30 5.46
N PRO A 129 5.84 15.97 6.19
CA PRO A 129 6.19 17.39 5.92
C PRO A 129 6.84 17.61 4.53
N ASN A 130 7.41 16.57 3.93
CA ASN A 130 8.07 16.66 2.62
C ASN A 130 7.10 16.46 1.44
N ILE A 131 5.82 16.19 1.71
CA ILE A 131 4.80 16.01 0.69
C ILE A 131 3.91 17.25 0.65
N SER A 132 3.64 17.76 -0.53
CA SER A 132 2.75 18.90 -0.73
C SER A 132 1.50 18.54 -1.54
N ARG A 133 1.57 17.47 -2.34
CA ARG A 133 0.48 17.04 -3.22
C ARG A 133 0.25 15.54 -3.14
N GLN A 134 -1.02 15.18 -3.15
CA GLN A 134 -1.49 13.80 -3.17
C GLN A 134 -2.56 13.62 -4.24
N VAL A 135 -2.56 12.45 -4.86
CA VAL A 135 -3.65 11.98 -5.72
C VAL A 135 -4.08 10.60 -5.25
N VAL A 136 -5.39 10.42 -5.05
CA VAL A 136 -6.01 9.12 -4.72
C VAL A 136 -7.11 8.87 -5.75
N GLU A 137 -6.90 7.88 -6.61
CA GLU A 137 -7.79 7.62 -7.74
C GLU A 137 -8.04 6.12 -7.94
N MET A 138 -9.19 5.80 -8.54
CA MET A 138 -9.47 4.47 -9.06
C MET A 138 -9.11 4.43 -10.55
N VAL A 139 -8.18 3.55 -10.91
CA VAL A 139 -7.61 3.47 -12.26
C VAL A 139 -7.83 2.07 -12.81
N LYS A 140 -8.26 1.94 -14.07
CA LYS A 140 -8.33 0.63 -14.74
C LYS A 140 -6.94 0.01 -14.83
N VAL A 141 -6.79 -1.27 -14.52
CA VAL A 141 -5.51 -2.00 -14.58
C VAL A 141 -4.86 -1.83 -15.95
N SER A 142 -5.63 -1.92 -17.04
CA SER A 142 -5.13 -1.73 -18.42
C SER A 142 -4.63 -0.32 -18.74
N LYS A 143 -4.87 0.67 -17.88
CA LYS A 143 -4.45 2.06 -18.02
C LYS A 143 -3.44 2.50 -16.97
N LEU A 144 -3.05 1.60 -16.07
CA LEU A 144 -2.25 1.94 -14.91
C LEU A 144 -0.88 2.52 -15.31
N ASN A 145 -0.14 1.87 -16.22
CA ASN A 145 1.16 2.36 -16.66
C ASN A 145 1.09 3.72 -17.38
N GLN A 146 0.05 3.91 -18.22
CA GLN A 146 -0.19 5.21 -18.86
C GLN A 146 -0.46 6.30 -17.79
N TRP A 147 -1.35 6.01 -16.85
CA TRP A 147 -1.68 6.94 -15.75
C TRP A 147 -0.44 7.26 -14.90
N MET A 148 0.38 6.26 -14.57
CA MET A 148 1.64 6.46 -13.83
C MET A 148 2.60 7.38 -14.59
N ALA A 149 2.76 7.19 -15.89
CA ALA A 149 3.61 8.04 -16.73
C ALA A 149 3.11 9.50 -16.76
N GLU A 150 1.79 9.71 -16.89
CA GLU A 150 1.17 11.04 -16.85
C GLU A 150 1.38 11.72 -15.48
N LYS A 151 1.22 10.98 -14.38
CA LYS A 151 1.45 11.52 -13.02
C LYS A 151 2.93 11.78 -12.76
N ALA A 152 3.83 10.94 -13.27
CA ALA A 152 5.27 11.17 -13.16
C ALA A 152 5.71 12.47 -13.84
N GLN A 153 5.13 12.84 -14.99
CA GLN A 153 5.36 14.13 -15.65
C GLN A 153 4.89 15.32 -14.79
N GLN A 154 3.93 15.09 -13.90
CA GLN A 154 3.45 16.08 -12.93
C GLN A 154 4.27 16.07 -11.61
N GLY A 155 5.34 15.28 -11.53
CA GLY A 155 6.17 15.13 -10.33
C GLY A 155 5.53 14.25 -9.25
N LEU A 156 4.50 13.45 -9.60
CA LEU A 156 3.85 12.54 -8.68
C LEU A 156 4.33 11.11 -8.91
N LYS A 157 4.58 10.37 -7.84
CA LYS A 157 4.99 8.97 -7.89
C LYS A 157 4.00 8.11 -7.11
N VAL A 158 3.69 6.94 -7.62
CA VAL A 158 2.83 5.97 -6.95
C VAL A 158 3.56 5.40 -5.75
N ILE A 159 2.91 5.43 -4.61
CA ILE A 159 3.45 4.87 -3.36
C ILE A 159 2.65 3.67 -2.88
N ASN A 160 1.42 3.52 -3.36
CA ASN A 160 0.57 2.38 -3.02
C ASN A 160 -0.43 2.12 -4.15
N CYS A 161 -0.70 0.84 -4.38
CA CYS A 161 -1.70 0.38 -5.34
C CYS A 161 -2.43 -0.84 -4.76
N ALA A 162 -3.76 -0.77 -4.65
CA ALA A 162 -4.59 -1.88 -4.21
C ALA A 162 -5.59 -2.26 -5.30
N ARG A 163 -5.54 -3.51 -5.75
CA ARG A 163 -6.34 -4.00 -6.86
C ARG A 163 -7.73 -4.44 -6.42
N LYS A 164 -8.73 -4.07 -7.22
CA LYS A 164 -10.09 -4.59 -7.16
C LYS A 164 -10.51 -5.06 -8.55
N ILE A 165 -10.45 -6.35 -8.81
CA ILE A 165 -10.80 -7.00 -10.09
C ILE A 165 -10.06 -6.36 -11.28
N THR A 166 -10.68 -5.44 -12.01
CA THR A 166 -10.15 -4.76 -13.21
C THR A 166 -9.68 -3.33 -12.94
N GLU A 167 -9.76 -2.88 -11.71
CA GLU A 167 -9.38 -1.53 -11.27
C GLU A 167 -8.39 -1.59 -10.12
N CYS A 168 -7.58 -0.55 -10.01
CA CYS A 168 -6.69 -0.32 -8.87
C CYS A 168 -7.04 1.01 -8.21
N ALA A 169 -7.13 1.00 -6.89
CA ALA A 169 -7.04 2.23 -6.12
C ALA A 169 -5.57 2.59 -5.97
N VAL A 170 -5.19 3.75 -6.42
CA VAL A 170 -3.80 4.19 -6.49
C VAL A 170 -3.62 5.42 -5.63
N VAL A 171 -2.54 5.45 -4.86
CA VAL A 171 -2.08 6.61 -4.09
C VAL A 171 -0.76 7.08 -4.68
N ALA A 172 -0.69 8.34 -5.05
CA ALA A 172 0.53 8.96 -5.56
C ALA A 172 0.83 10.26 -4.82
N HIS A 173 2.11 10.51 -4.57
CA HIS A 173 2.62 11.69 -3.90
C HIS A 173 3.71 12.38 -4.72
N ASP A 174 3.91 13.68 -4.46
CA ASP A 174 5.19 14.34 -4.73
C ASP A 174 6.18 14.10 -3.57
N GLY A 175 7.40 14.59 -3.69
CA GLY A 175 8.42 14.51 -2.62
C GLY A 175 8.95 13.11 -2.34
N THR A 176 8.88 12.20 -3.31
CA THR A 176 9.45 10.84 -3.22
C THR A 176 10.72 10.73 -4.06
N ASP A 177 11.74 10.03 -3.54
CA ASP A 177 13.01 9.77 -4.23
C ASP A 177 12.93 8.57 -5.19
N ILE A 178 11.79 8.41 -5.87
CA ILE A 178 11.57 7.31 -6.80
C ILE A 178 11.86 7.80 -8.22
N ASP A 179 12.92 7.28 -8.84
CA ASP A 179 13.33 7.70 -10.19
C ASP A 179 12.46 7.07 -11.28
N ARG A 180 12.21 5.77 -11.19
CA ARG A 180 11.44 5.02 -12.18
C ARG A 180 10.40 4.12 -11.51
N GLN A 181 9.23 4.05 -12.12
CA GLN A 181 8.14 3.18 -11.71
C GLN A 181 7.56 2.44 -12.90
N GLU A 182 7.22 1.19 -12.70
CA GLU A 182 6.48 0.37 -13.64
C GLU A 182 5.52 -0.54 -12.87
N ALA A 183 4.29 -0.68 -13.38
CA ALA A 183 3.32 -1.63 -12.84
C ALA A 183 3.33 -2.89 -13.70
N CYS A 184 3.72 -4.00 -13.08
CA CYS A 184 3.69 -5.32 -13.70
C CYS A 184 2.59 -6.17 -13.08
N LEU A 185 1.89 -6.93 -13.90
CA LEU A 185 0.87 -7.86 -13.47
C LEU A 185 1.40 -9.29 -13.65
N TYR A 186 1.39 -10.05 -12.57
CA TYR A 186 1.84 -11.44 -12.56
C TYR A 186 0.66 -12.36 -12.20
N GLU A 187 0.67 -13.56 -12.74
CA GLU A 187 -0.31 -14.59 -12.40
C GLU A 187 0.06 -15.32 -11.11
N THR A 188 1.35 -15.40 -10.82
CA THR A 188 1.88 -16.10 -9.63
C THR A 188 2.93 -15.27 -8.89
N ALA A 189 3.08 -15.54 -7.59
CA ALA A 189 4.13 -14.94 -6.77
C ALA A 189 5.54 -15.33 -7.27
N GLN A 190 5.70 -16.52 -7.85
CA GLN A 190 6.97 -16.98 -8.37
C GLN A 190 7.41 -16.19 -9.61
N GLU A 191 6.47 -15.82 -10.48
CA GLU A 191 6.76 -14.94 -11.63
C GLU A 191 7.22 -13.56 -11.16
N ALA A 192 6.50 -12.95 -10.19
CA ALA A 192 6.90 -11.69 -9.60
C ALA A 192 8.30 -11.74 -8.99
N LEU A 193 8.62 -12.79 -8.22
CA LEU A 193 9.94 -13.01 -7.63
C LEU A 193 11.03 -13.18 -8.68
N ASN A 194 10.76 -13.91 -9.75
CA ASN A 194 11.73 -14.12 -10.83
C ASN A 194 12.03 -12.83 -11.57
N ASP A 195 11.00 -12.00 -11.78
CA ASP A 195 11.15 -10.71 -12.44
C ASP A 195 11.95 -9.73 -11.58
N ILE A 196 11.63 -9.66 -10.28
CA ILE A 196 12.41 -8.87 -9.31
C ILE A 196 13.89 -9.27 -9.35
N LYS A 197 14.18 -10.57 -9.31
CA LYS A 197 15.58 -11.08 -9.35
C LYS A 197 16.33 -10.74 -10.64
N ARG A 198 15.64 -10.52 -11.76
CA ARG A 198 16.26 -10.14 -13.03
C ARG A 198 16.62 -8.67 -13.09
N HIS A 199 15.90 -7.84 -12.37
CA HIS A 199 16.01 -6.39 -12.45
C HIS A 199 16.75 -5.77 -11.24
N TRP A 200 17.07 -6.59 -10.22
CA TRP A 200 17.75 -6.20 -8.97
C TRP A 200 18.97 -7.08 -8.69
#